data_a69d96064b3f52162980b88f6849c8d4
#
_entry.id   a69d96064b3f52162980b88f6849c8d4
#
_cell.length_a   1.000
_cell.length_b   1.000
_cell.length_c   1.000
_cell.angle_alpha   90.00
_cell.angle_beta   90.00
_cell.angle_gamma   90.00
#
_symmetry.space_group_name_H-M   'P 1'
#
loop_
_entity.id
_entity.type
_entity.pdbx_description
1 polymer ?
#
loop_
_entity_poly.entity_id
_entity_poly.type
_entity_poly.pdbx_seq_one_letter_code
_entity_poly.pdbx_strand_id
1 'polypeptide(L)'
;PDAEGPPGVLEARRRLLGTSGVWSPEEREALGSFLHRQIQNVRAANQAGTWQEHLAEALDYRKWHQFGVMRQQDGQWKRLTRQTHGTGSGGEKAVALTIPMLAAASAHYASADPKAPRLILLDEAFVGIDADMRSKCMGLLCAFDLDFIMTSEREWACYPTLPGIAIYHLTSREGIDAILTTRWVWNGRELLEDAPVLPSPCPTDRQDRPLQERGNGHD
;
A
#
# COMPACT_ATOMS: atom_id res chain seq x y z
N PRO A 1 -21.94 2.83 2.98
CA PRO A 1 -22.18 4.22 2.66
C PRO A 1 -22.87 4.89 3.82
N ASP A 2 -22.38 6.04 4.14
CA ASP A 2 -22.92 6.85 5.20
C ASP A 2 -24.27 7.45 4.77
N ALA A 3 -25.10 7.82 5.75
CA ALA A 3 -26.31 8.58 5.52
C ALA A 3 -26.06 9.93 4.81
N GLU A 4 -24.79 10.37 4.78
CA GLU A 4 -24.30 11.60 4.14
C GLU A 4 -23.87 11.41 2.67
N GLY A 5 -23.85 10.20 2.15
CA GLY A 5 -23.52 9.95 0.74
C GLY A 5 -24.60 10.45 -0.23
N PRO A 6 -24.26 10.64 -1.53
CA PRO A 6 -25.23 11.11 -2.52
C PRO A 6 -26.46 10.19 -2.58
N PRO A 7 -27.67 10.76 -2.76
CA PRO A 7 -28.89 9.96 -2.88
C PRO A 7 -28.79 8.92 -4.01
N GLY A 8 -29.07 7.65 -3.68
CA GLY A 8 -28.97 6.52 -4.62
C GLY A 8 -27.62 5.83 -4.68
N VAL A 9 -26.59 6.27 -3.92
CA VAL A 9 -25.25 5.68 -3.94
C VAL A 9 -25.23 4.19 -3.53
N LEU A 10 -26.10 3.76 -2.61
CA LEU A 10 -26.21 2.35 -2.20
C LEU A 10 -26.65 1.46 -3.36
N GLU A 11 -27.64 1.91 -4.10
CA GLU A 11 -28.16 1.17 -5.24
C GLU A 11 -27.17 1.16 -6.40
N ALA A 12 -26.52 2.29 -6.68
CA ALA A 12 -25.44 2.38 -7.66
C ALA A 12 -24.29 1.42 -7.31
N ARG A 13 -23.87 1.40 -6.04
CA ARG A 13 -22.83 0.47 -5.54
C ARG A 13 -23.23 -0.99 -5.71
N ARG A 14 -24.47 -1.36 -5.36
CA ARG A 14 -24.97 -2.74 -5.50
C ARG A 14 -24.87 -3.20 -6.94
N ARG A 15 -25.25 -2.35 -7.90
CA ARG A 15 -25.19 -2.64 -9.34
C ARG A 15 -23.77 -2.75 -9.85
N LEU A 16 -22.88 -1.83 -9.43
CA LEU A 16 -21.47 -1.86 -9.81
C LEU A 16 -20.72 -3.09 -9.27
N LEU A 17 -21.08 -3.58 -8.07
CA LEU A 17 -20.50 -4.78 -7.48
C LEU A 17 -21.18 -6.08 -7.95
N GLY A 18 -22.32 -5.99 -8.61
CA GLY A 18 -22.97 -7.15 -9.24
C GLY A 18 -22.08 -7.69 -10.36
N THR A 19 -21.62 -8.92 -10.19
CA THR A 19 -20.61 -9.57 -11.04
C THR A 19 -21.14 -10.10 -12.37
N SER A 20 -22.42 -9.97 -12.65
CA SER A 20 -22.98 -10.36 -13.93
C SER A 20 -22.67 -9.30 -14.99
N GLY A 21 -21.72 -9.56 -15.86
CA GLY A 21 -21.30 -8.66 -16.95
C GLY A 21 -22.40 -8.27 -17.95
N VAL A 22 -23.67 -8.56 -17.65
CA VAL A 22 -24.83 -8.22 -18.46
C VAL A 22 -25.83 -7.49 -17.59
N TRP A 23 -25.71 -6.17 -17.53
CA TRP A 23 -26.76 -5.33 -16.94
C TRP A 23 -27.98 -5.26 -17.85
N SER A 24 -29.14 -5.32 -17.27
CA SER A 24 -30.40 -5.04 -18.01
C SER A 24 -30.45 -3.59 -18.51
N PRO A 25 -31.24 -3.26 -19.53
CA PRO A 25 -31.44 -1.89 -19.97
C PRO A 25 -31.81 -0.95 -18.82
N GLU A 26 -32.71 -1.38 -17.93
CA GLU A 26 -33.18 -0.59 -16.79
C GLU A 26 -32.07 -0.35 -15.76
N GLU A 27 -31.20 -1.34 -15.53
CA GLU A 27 -30.06 -1.20 -14.62
C GLU A 27 -29.03 -0.21 -15.16
N ARG A 28 -28.76 -0.24 -16.47
CA ARG A 28 -27.87 0.73 -17.14
C ARG A 28 -28.43 2.13 -17.07
N GLU A 29 -29.72 2.30 -17.35
CA GLU A 29 -30.41 3.60 -17.30
C GLU A 29 -30.39 4.17 -15.88
N ALA A 30 -30.68 3.37 -14.87
CA ALA A 30 -30.67 3.80 -13.48
C ALA A 30 -29.26 4.20 -13.00
N LEU A 31 -28.23 3.43 -13.36
CA LEU A 31 -26.84 3.78 -13.06
C LEU A 31 -26.41 5.04 -13.83
N GLY A 32 -26.73 5.12 -15.12
CA GLY A 32 -26.46 6.29 -15.95
C GLY A 32 -27.11 7.55 -15.40
N SER A 33 -28.36 7.48 -14.98
CA SER A 33 -29.07 8.57 -14.33
C SER A 33 -28.46 9.02 -13.01
N PHE A 34 -27.94 8.07 -12.20
CA PHE A 34 -27.21 8.40 -10.98
C PHE A 34 -25.91 9.15 -11.30
N LEU A 35 -25.08 8.63 -12.19
CA LEU A 35 -23.78 9.23 -12.57
C LEU A 35 -24.00 10.61 -13.23
N HIS A 36 -24.97 10.73 -14.12
CA HIS A 36 -25.33 12.00 -14.77
C HIS A 36 -25.73 13.07 -13.75
N ARG A 37 -26.52 12.71 -12.75
CA ARG A 37 -26.89 13.62 -11.66
C ARG A 37 -25.68 14.09 -10.86
N GLN A 38 -24.69 13.22 -10.56
CA GLN A 38 -23.47 13.64 -9.87
C GLN A 38 -22.70 14.66 -10.71
N ILE A 39 -22.56 14.43 -12.01
CA ILE A 39 -21.89 15.37 -12.92
C ILE A 39 -22.60 16.72 -12.97
N GLN A 40 -23.94 16.71 -13.06
CA GLN A 40 -24.74 17.94 -13.07
C GLN A 40 -24.58 18.74 -11.76
N ASN A 41 -24.58 18.06 -10.62
CA ASN A 41 -24.39 18.72 -9.33
C ASN A 41 -23.02 19.43 -9.24
N VAL A 42 -21.95 18.75 -9.69
CA VAL A 42 -20.59 19.34 -9.69
C VAL A 42 -20.51 20.52 -10.65
N ARG A 43 -21.08 20.40 -11.86
CA ARG A 43 -21.14 21.51 -12.82
C ARG A 43 -21.90 22.72 -12.28
N ALA A 44 -22.99 22.48 -11.57
CA ALA A 44 -23.78 23.56 -10.96
C ALA A 44 -22.99 24.29 -9.85
N ALA A 45 -22.16 23.54 -9.11
CA ALA A 45 -21.32 24.08 -8.02
C ALA A 45 -20.07 24.82 -8.52
N ASN A 46 -19.51 24.39 -9.65
CA ASN A 46 -18.29 24.97 -10.24
C ASN A 46 -18.45 25.15 -11.76
N GLN A 47 -18.98 26.28 -12.16
CA GLN A 47 -19.24 26.57 -13.58
C GLN A 47 -17.97 26.87 -14.41
N ALA A 48 -16.86 27.21 -13.76
CA ALA A 48 -15.62 27.61 -14.41
C ALA A 48 -14.68 26.42 -14.72
N GLY A 49 -14.97 25.23 -14.19
CA GLY A 49 -14.15 24.03 -14.39
C GLY A 49 -14.26 23.45 -15.81
N THR A 50 -13.21 22.75 -16.21
CA THR A 50 -13.22 21.93 -17.43
C THR A 50 -14.11 20.70 -17.27
N TRP A 51 -14.52 20.07 -18.39
CA TRP A 51 -15.33 18.85 -18.32
C TRP A 51 -14.59 17.69 -17.65
N GLN A 52 -13.24 17.62 -17.82
CA GLN A 52 -12.40 16.60 -17.17
C GLN A 52 -12.39 16.78 -15.65
N GLU A 53 -12.27 18.00 -15.17
CA GLU A 53 -12.30 18.30 -13.73
C GLU A 53 -13.68 17.95 -13.13
N HIS A 54 -14.75 18.34 -13.81
CA HIS A 54 -16.11 18.00 -13.36
C HIS A 54 -16.32 16.48 -13.31
N LEU A 55 -15.82 15.75 -14.31
CA LEU A 55 -15.95 14.30 -14.36
C LEU A 55 -15.12 13.64 -13.24
N ALA A 56 -13.86 14.04 -13.07
CA ALA A 56 -12.98 13.53 -12.03
C ALA A 56 -13.57 13.77 -10.63
N GLU A 57 -14.12 14.96 -10.39
CA GLU A 57 -14.74 15.29 -9.13
C GLU A 57 -16.08 14.55 -8.90
N ALA A 58 -16.93 14.47 -9.91
CA ALA A 58 -18.24 13.80 -9.82
C ALA A 58 -18.10 12.29 -9.60
N LEU A 59 -17.07 11.67 -10.16
CA LEU A 59 -16.84 10.22 -10.08
C LEU A 59 -15.84 9.84 -8.98
N ASP A 60 -15.38 10.77 -8.17
CA ASP A 60 -14.53 10.48 -7.03
C ASP A 60 -15.31 9.72 -5.95
N TYR A 61 -15.28 8.39 -6.03
CA TYR A 61 -15.98 7.50 -5.10
C TYR A 61 -15.57 7.70 -3.64
N ARG A 62 -14.39 8.29 -3.37
CA ARG A 62 -13.92 8.60 -2.01
C ARG A 62 -14.84 9.60 -1.32
N LYS A 63 -15.47 10.48 -2.08
CA LYS A 63 -16.50 11.41 -1.59
C LYS A 63 -17.85 10.75 -1.30
N TRP A 64 -18.06 9.52 -1.79
CA TRP A 64 -19.31 8.77 -1.61
C TRP A 64 -19.25 7.79 -0.44
N HIS A 65 -18.08 7.58 0.14
CA HIS A 65 -17.85 6.58 1.19
C HIS A 65 -17.07 7.20 2.33
N GLN A 66 -17.41 6.80 3.52
CA GLN A 66 -16.63 7.09 4.70
C GLN A 66 -15.79 5.87 5.04
N PHE A 67 -14.48 6.06 5.18
CA PHE A 67 -13.60 5.00 5.66
C PHE A 67 -13.93 4.68 7.11
N GLY A 68 -14.07 3.42 7.42
CA GLY A 68 -14.31 2.96 8.78
C GLY A 68 -13.62 1.63 9.03
N VAL A 69 -13.05 1.47 10.21
CA VAL A 69 -12.47 0.22 10.68
C VAL A 69 -13.36 -0.32 11.79
N MET A 70 -13.71 -1.60 11.71
CA MET A 70 -14.39 -2.33 12.77
C MET A 70 -13.39 -3.25 13.45
N ARG A 71 -13.38 -3.28 14.77
CA ARG A 71 -12.57 -4.18 15.59
C ARG A 71 -13.47 -5.10 16.39
N GLN A 72 -13.16 -6.39 16.41
CA GLN A 72 -13.81 -7.32 17.32
C GLN A 72 -13.23 -7.14 18.74
N GLN A 73 -14.08 -6.87 19.68
CA GLN A 73 -13.73 -6.76 21.09
C GLN A 73 -14.84 -7.38 21.91
N ASP A 74 -14.49 -8.30 22.82
CA ASP A 74 -15.44 -9.02 23.67
C ASP A 74 -16.56 -9.73 22.89
N GLY A 75 -16.21 -10.31 21.73
CA GLY A 75 -17.14 -10.99 20.84
C GLY A 75 -18.05 -10.06 20.02
N GLN A 76 -17.93 -8.75 20.15
CA GLN A 76 -18.72 -7.77 19.41
C GLN A 76 -17.87 -6.94 18.44
N TRP A 77 -18.43 -6.61 17.29
CA TRP A 77 -17.82 -5.68 16.35
C TRP A 77 -18.08 -4.24 16.76
N LYS A 78 -17.02 -3.52 17.15
CA LYS A 78 -17.08 -2.11 17.53
C LYS A 78 -16.36 -1.25 16.49
N ARG A 79 -16.97 -0.12 16.12
CA ARG A 79 -16.35 0.84 15.21
C ARG A 79 -15.16 1.51 15.91
N LEU A 80 -14.01 1.54 15.22
CA LEU A 80 -12.85 2.27 15.69
C LEU A 80 -13.07 3.76 15.40
N THR A 81 -13.23 4.55 16.45
CA THR A 81 -13.38 6.01 16.42
C THR A 81 -12.11 6.66 16.98
N ARG A 82 -11.95 7.96 16.82
CA ARG A 82 -10.85 8.70 17.47
C ARG A 82 -10.80 8.45 18.97
N GLN A 83 -11.94 8.37 19.61
CA GLN A 83 -12.08 8.17 21.04
C GLN A 83 -11.69 6.75 21.45
N THR A 84 -12.18 5.73 20.76
CA THR A 84 -11.84 4.32 21.03
C THR A 84 -10.40 3.96 20.60
N HIS A 85 -9.85 4.63 19.59
CA HIS A 85 -8.45 4.53 19.25
C HIS A 85 -7.56 5.18 20.33
N GLY A 86 -7.99 6.30 20.92
CA GLY A 86 -7.26 7.01 21.96
C GLY A 86 -7.03 6.19 23.23
N THR A 87 -7.90 5.24 23.57
CA THR A 87 -7.84 4.41 24.78
C THR A 87 -6.94 3.18 24.65
N GLY A 88 -6.54 2.78 23.44
CA GLY A 88 -5.64 1.65 23.23
C GLY A 88 -4.18 1.95 23.59
N SER A 89 -3.39 0.90 23.86
CA SER A 89 -1.94 1.01 23.97
C SER A 89 -1.30 1.52 22.66
N GLY A 90 -0.06 2.01 22.71
CA GLY A 90 0.67 2.46 21.50
C GLY A 90 0.71 1.38 20.42
N GLY A 91 1.02 0.15 20.82
CA GLY A 91 1.06 -1.02 19.92
C GLY A 91 -0.30 -1.36 19.31
N GLU A 92 -1.37 -1.37 20.11
CA GLU A 92 -2.72 -1.61 19.59
C GLU A 92 -3.17 -0.55 18.57
N LYS A 93 -2.79 0.71 18.79
CA LYS A 93 -3.06 1.81 17.87
C LYS A 93 -2.35 1.61 16.54
N ALA A 94 -1.06 1.29 16.58
CA ALA A 94 -0.26 1.04 15.38
C ALA A 94 -0.83 -0.13 14.58
N VAL A 95 -1.12 -1.25 15.22
CA VAL A 95 -1.68 -2.45 14.59
C VAL A 95 -3.06 -2.19 13.97
N ALA A 96 -3.91 -1.43 14.65
CA ALA A 96 -5.25 -1.10 14.16
C ALA A 96 -5.23 -0.29 12.84
N LEU A 97 -4.12 0.39 12.54
CA LEU A 97 -3.91 1.10 11.26
C LEU A 97 -3.15 0.24 10.26
N THR A 98 -2.16 -0.52 10.72
CA THR A 98 -1.27 -1.32 9.85
C THR A 98 -2.02 -2.48 9.20
N ILE A 99 -2.85 -3.22 9.94
CA ILE A 99 -3.57 -4.38 9.38
C ILE A 99 -4.48 -4.00 8.20
N PRO A 100 -5.33 -2.97 8.27
CA PRO A 100 -6.13 -2.55 7.12
C PRO A 100 -5.28 -2.10 5.91
N MET A 101 -4.11 -1.49 6.13
CA MET A 101 -3.20 -1.10 5.05
C MET A 101 -2.60 -2.33 4.35
N LEU A 102 -2.14 -3.32 5.11
CA LEU A 102 -1.63 -4.58 4.55
C LEU A 102 -2.73 -5.34 3.79
N ALA A 103 -3.95 -5.39 4.34
CA ALA A 103 -5.09 -6.00 3.67
C ALA A 103 -5.44 -5.28 2.35
N ALA A 104 -5.39 -3.95 2.34
CA ALA A 104 -5.61 -3.15 1.13
C ALA A 104 -4.51 -3.38 0.08
N ALA A 105 -3.25 -3.46 0.49
CA ALA A 105 -2.13 -3.79 -0.40
C ALA A 105 -2.31 -5.19 -1.02
N SER A 106 -2.64 -6.20 -0.21
CA SER A 106 -2.92 -7.56 -0.68
C SER A 106 -4.09 -7.58 -1.67
N ALA A 107 -5.19 -6.88 -1.38
CA ALA A 107 -6.34 -6.79 -2.27
C ALA A 107 -5.99 -6.08 -3.60
N HIS A 108 -5.14 -5.04 -3.54
CA HIS A 108 -4.65 -4.36 -4.73
C HIS A 108 -3.82 -5.29 -5.61
N TYR A 109 -2.86 -6.00 -5.02
CA TYR A 109 -2.04 -6.98 -5.76
C TYR A 109 -2.83 -8.18 -6.27
N ALA A 110 -3.92 -8.56 -5.61
CA ALA A 110 -4.79 -9.64 -6.10
C ALA A 110 -5.47 -9.30 -7.44
N SER A 111 -5.57 -8.02 -7.80
CA SER A 111 -6.09 -7.57 -9.09
C SER A 111 -5.02 -7.42 -10.17
N ALA A 112 -3.74 -7.56 -9.84
CA ALA A 112 -2.62 -7.47 -10.77
C ALA A 112 -2.35 -8.81 -11.47
N ASP A 113 -1.43 -8.79 -12.46
CA ASP A 113 -0.94 -10.02 -13.08
C ASP A 113 -0.36 -10.96 -12.00
N PRO A 114 -0.66 -12.27 -12.01
CA PRO A 114 -0.13 -13.23 -11.04
C PRO A 114 1.40 -13.29 -10.97
N LYS A 115 2.10 -12.83 -12.01
CA LYS A 115 3.57 -12.75 -12.05
C LYS A 115 4.11 -11.40 -11.57
N ALA A 116 3.25 -10.42 -11.28
CA ALA A 116 3.67 -9.13 -10.79
C ALA A 116 4.27 -9.25 -9.38
N PRO A 117 5.38 -8.54 -9.07
CA PRO A 117 5.95 -8.55 -7.73
C PRO A 117 4.96 -7.93 -6.73
N ARG A 118 4.85 -8.56 -5.57
CA ARG A 118 3.95 -8.14 -4.47
C ARG A 118 4.73 -7.44 -3.37
N LEU A 119 5.58 -6.48 -3.78
CA LEU A 119 6.53 -5.80 -2.91
C LEU A 119 5.91 -4.59 -2.23
N ILE A 120 6.10 -4.49 -0.91
CA ILE A 120 5.81 -3.29 -0.12
C ILE A 120 7.09 -2.72 0.51
N LEU A 121 7.14 -1.42 0.63
CA LEU A 121 8.23 -0.69 1.28
C LEU A 121 7.70 -0.07 2.57
N LEU A 122 8.38 -0.32 3.68
CA LEU A 122 7.97 0.13 5.01
C LEU A 122 9.14 0.87 5.65
N ASP A 123 8.96 2.14 5.94
CA ASP A 123 9.94 2.94 6.65
C ASP A 123 9.61 2.97 8.13
N GLU A 124 10.62 2.72 8.98
CA GLU A 124 10.48 2.66 10.45
C GLU A 124 9.26 1.82 10.91
N ALA A 125 9.02 0.71 10.22
CA ALA A 125 7.85 -0.10 10.46
C ALA A 125 7.82 -0.66 11.89
N PHE A 126 6.62 -0.67 12.46
CA PHE A 126 6.34 -1.30 13.76
C PHE A 126 7.04 -0.66 14.96
N VAL A 127 7.44 0.60 14.85
CA VAL A 127 7.95 1.38 16.00
C VAL A 127 6.87 1.48 17.07
N GLY A 128 7.26 1.23 18.32
CA GLY A 128 6.32 1.26 19.46
C GLY A 128 5.39 0.05 19.58
N ILE A 129 5.55 -0.95 18.74
CA ILE A 129 4.82 -2.23 18.82
C ILE A 129 5.68 -3.25 19.59
N ASP A 130 5.08 -3.98 20.52
CA ASP A 130 5.76 -5.05 21.26
C ASP A 130 6.11 -6.25 20.38
N ALA A 131 7.00 -7.13 20.89
CA ALA A 131 7.54 -8.24 20.11
C ALA A 131 6.49 -9.28 19.68
N ASP A 132 5.51 -9.57 20.53
CA ASP A 132 4.43 -10.52 20.22
C ASP A 132 3.56 -10.01 19.08
N MET A 133 3.18 -8.75 19.15
CA MET A 133 2.36 -8.12 18.14
C MET A 133 3.12 -7.92 16.82
N ARG A 134 4.43 -7.60 16.87
CA ARG A 134 5.30 -7.58 15.68
C ARG A 134 5.37 -8.93 15.01
N SER A 135 5.56 -10.00 15.79
CA SER A 135 5.56 -11.38 15.26
C SER A 135 4.24 -11.71 14.51
N LYS A 136 3.12 -11.30 15.08
CA LYS A 136 1.79 -11.48 14.44
C LYS A 136 1.65 -10.67 13.16
N CYS A 137 2.12 -9.41 13.14
CA CYS A 137 2.13 -8.60 11.93
C CYS A 137 3.01 -9.20 10.83
N MET A 138 4.17 -9.75 11.19
CA MET A 138 5.03 -10.46 10.26
C MET A 138 4.37 -11.71 9.69
N GLY A 139 3.67 -12.48 10.52
CA GLY A 139 2.87 -13.62 10.06
C GLY A 139 1.76 -13.21 9.07
N LEU A 140 1.18 -12.01 9.24
CA LEU A 140 0.19 -11.49 8.29
C LEU A 140 0.81 -11.12 6.94
N LEU A 141 2.03 -10.58 6.89
CA LEU A 141 2.73 -10.33 5.62
C LEU A 141 2.85 -11.60 4.81
N CYS A 142 3.26 -12.71 5.46
CA CYS A 142 3.32 -14.01 4.82
C CYS A 142 1.94 -14.53 4.41
N ALA A 143 0.93 -14.40 5.28
CA ALA A 143 -0.43 -14.85 4.99
C ALA A 143 -1.09 -14.08 3.82
N PHE A 144 -0.70 -12.83 3.62
CA PHE A 144 -1.13 -11.99 2.50
C PHE A 144 -0.26 -12.17 1.25
N ASP A 145 0.75 -13.04 1.32
CA ASP A 145 1.70 -13.28 0.23
C ASP A 145 2.34 -11.97 -0.26
N LEU A 146 2.87 -11.19 0.68
CA LEU A 146 3.52 -9.92 0.43
C LEU A 146 5.02 -10.02 0.71
N ASP A 147 5.82 -9.66 -0.29
CA ASP A 147 7.25 -9.37 -0.11
C ASP A 147 7.42 -7.98 0.49
N PHE A 148 8.46 -7.79 1.29
CA PHE A 148 8.68 -6.50 1.92
C PHE A 148 10.16 -6.12 2.04
N ILE A 149 10.42 -4.83 1.97
CA ILE A 149 11.65 -4.20 2.40
C ILE A 149 11.29 -3.21 3.51
N MET A 150 11.97 -3.28 4.64
CA MET A 150 11.69 -2.36 5.74
C MET A 150 12.98 -1.81 6.35
N THR A 151 12.88 -0.60 6.91
CA THR A 151 13.91 -0.02 7.76
C THR A 151 13.53 -0.15 9.23
N SER A 152 14.52 -0.25 10.11
CA SER A 152 14.34 -0.30 11.55
C SER A 152 15.62 0.17 12.28
N GLU A 153 15.44 0.83 13.43
CA GLU A 153 16.55 1.24 14.30
C GLU A 153 17.24 0.07 15.01
N ARG A 154 16.58 -1.08 15.12
CA ARG A 154 17.05 -2.23 15.89
C ARG A 154 16.89 -3.51 15.09
N GLU A 155 17.78 -4.45 15.38
CA GLU A 155 17.62 -5.83 14.92
C GLU A 155 16.41 -6.47 15.55
N TRP A 156 15.49 -6.88 14.71
CA TRP A 156 14.37 -7.73 15.06
C TRP A 156 13.88 -8.40 13.78
N ALA A 157 12.84 -9.17 13.83
CA ALA A 157 12.25 -9.94 12.72
C ALA A 157 12.72 -11.40 12.59
N CYS A 158 13.55 -11.89 13.50
CA CYS A 158 13.83 -13.31 13.61
C CYS A 158 12.67 -14.03 14.34
N TYR A 159 11.53 -14.07 13.68
CA TYR A 159 10.33 -14.71 14.23
C TYR A 159 10.06 -16.05 13.54
N PRO A 160 9.64 -17.11 14.30
CA PRO A 160 9.25 -18.38 13.73
C PRO A 160 8.07 -18.28 12.74
N THR A 161 7.32 -17.19 12.79
CA THR A 161 6.22 -16.89 11.85
C THR A 161 6.71 -16.49 10.45
N LEU A 162 8.02 -16.18 10.30
CA LEU A 162 8.66 -15.88 9.02
C LEU A 162 9.44 -17.09 8.53
N PRO A 163 9.22 -17.54 7.30
CA PRO A 163 10.01 -18.64 6.69
C PRO A 163 11.46 -18.23 6.43
N GLY A 164 11.71 -16.93 6.26
CA GLY A 164 13.06 -16.38 6.07
C GLY A 164 13.03 -14.87 5.91
N ILE A 165 14.16 -14.23 6.25
CA ILE A 165 14.40 -12.81 6.02
C ILE A 165 15.90 -12.53 5.90
N ALA A 166 16.28 -11.63 5.01
CA ALA A 166 17.62 -11.08 4.93
C ALA A 166 17.69 -9.74 5.70
N ILE A 167 18.65 -9.61 6.60
CA ILE A 167 18.86 -8.42 7.43
C ILE A 167 20.19 -7.80 7.02
N TYR A 168 20.18 -6.53 6.67
CA TYR A 168 21.36 -5.78 6.29
C TYR A 168 21.66 -4.72 7.36
N HIS A 169 22.78 -4.92 8.07
CA HIS A 169 23.32 -3.92 8.98
C HIS A 169 24.10 -2.89 8.19
N LEU A 170 23.70 -1.64 8.34
CA LEU A 170 24.36 -0.50 7.72
C LEU A 170 25.14 0.27 8.80
N THR A 171 26.45 0.35 8.66
CA THR A 171 27.31 1.10 9.58
C THR A 171 28.04 2.20 8.83
N SER A 172 27.84 3.44 9.25
CA SER A 172 28.62 4.59 8.79
C SER A 172 29.66 4.99 9.85
N ARG A 173 30.80 5.52 9.40
CA ARG A 173 31.82 6.11 10.28
C ARG A 173 32.10 7.52 9.85
N GLU A 174 32.23 8.42 10.82
CA GLU A 174 32.62 9.81 10.57
C GLU A 174 33.95 9.90 9.84
N GLY A 175 34.03 10.69 8.79
CA GLY A 175 35.23 10.85 7.95
C GLY A 175 35.45 9.77 6.89
N ILE A 176 34.58 8.79 6.78
CA ILE A 176 34.61 7.76 5.73
C ILE A 176 33.36 7.89 4.87
N ASP A 177 33.55 8.22 3.60
CA ASP A 177 32.46 8.31 2.62
C ASP A 177 32.10 6.90 2.06
N ALA A 178 31.78 5.99 2.99
CA ALA A 178 31.38 4.62 2.67
C ALA A 178 30.49 4.07 3.78
N ILE A 179 29.56 3.20 3.39
CA ILE A 179 28.69 2.45 4.30
C ILE A 179 29.15 1.00 4.31
N LEU A 180 29.56 0.52 5.48
CA LEU A 180 29.81 -0.90 5.68
C LEU A 180 28.49 -1.63 5.82
N THR A 181 28.32 -2.72 5.08
CA THR A 181 27.11 -3.54 5.11
C THR A 181 27.46 -4.96 5.53
N THR A 182 26.82 -5.44 6.59
CA THR A 182 26.88 -6.85 7.00
C THR A 182 25.53 -7.49 6.78
N ARG A 183 25.51 -8.64 6.11
CA ARG A 183 24.29 -9.37 5.81
C ARG A 183 24.12 -10.54 6.77
N TRP A 184 22.90 -10.66 7.29
CA TRP A 184 22.44 -11.78 8.10
C TRP A 184 21.23 -12.43 7.43
N VAL A 185 21.08 -13.73 7.56
CA VAL A 185 19.95 -14.46 7.01
C VAL A 185 19.29 -15.28 8.12
N TRP A 186 18.03 -15.00 8.38
CA TRP A 186 17.16 -15.83 9.19
C TRP A 186 16.46 -16.86 8.29
N ASN A 187 16.58 -18.13 8.63
CA ASN A 187 16.03 -19.25 7.85
C ASN A 187 14.75 -19.87 8.46
N GLY A 188 14.12 -19.15 9.40
CA GLY A 188 12.97 -19.64 10.16
C GLY A 188 13.34 -20.36 11.47
N ARG A 189 14.65 -20.63 11.73
CA ARG A 189 15.14 -21.33 12.92
C ARG A 189 16.33 -20.68 13.55
N GLU A 190 17.30 -20.26 12.76
CA GLU A 190 18.56 -19.68 13.21
C GLU A 190 18.98 -18.50 12.35
N LEU A 191 19.72 -17.60 12.95
CA LEU A 191 20.29 -16.42 12.29
C LEU A 191 21.73 -16.74 11.93
N LEU A 192 22.05 -16.69 10.64
CA LEU A 192 23.37 -16.99 10.08
C LEU A 192 23.96 -15.70 9.52
N GLU A 193 25.22 -15.42 9.87
CA GLU A 193 25.99 -14.36 9.22
C GLU A 193 26.40 -14.84 7.83
N ASP A 194 26.03 -14.09 6.81
CA ASP A 194 26.48 -14.34 5.45
C ASP A 194 27.78 -13.57 5.19
N ALA A 195 28.64 -14.10 4.32
CA ALA A 195 29.90 -13.45 3.99
C ALA A 195 29.68 -11.99 3.57
N PRO A 196 30.56 -11.04 3.95
CA PRO A 196 30.38 -9.63 3.61
C PRO A 196 30.23 -9.48 2.10
N VAL A 197 29.11 -8.90 1.68
CA VAL A 197 28.94 -8.47 0.30
C VAL A 197 29.89 -7.28 0.11
N LEU A 198 31.04 -7.53 -0.49
CA LEU A 198 31.92 -6.45 -0.91
C LEU A 198 31.09 -5.56 -1.87
N PRO A 199 31.05 -4.23 -1.64
CA PRO A 199 30.35 -3.34 -2.55
C PRO A 199 30.95 -3.55 -3.93
N SER A 200 30.12 -3.94 -4.89
CA SER A 200 30.50 -3.86 -6.29
C SER A 200 30.94 -2.42 -6.56
N PRO A 201 32.13 -2.19 -7.14
CA PRO A 201 32.54 -0.83 -7.47
C PRO A 201 31.41 -0.20 -8.27
N CYS A 202 30.91 0.93 -7.79
CA CYS A 202 29.95 1.73 -8.52
C CYS A 202 30.56 1.97 -9.92
N PRO A 203 29.87 1.67 -11.03
CA PRO A 203 30.44 1.95 -12.35
C PRO A 203 30.51 3.48 -12.51
N THR A 204 31.61 4.06 -12.04
CA THR A 204 32.04 5.42 -12.34
C THR A 204 32.65 5.43 -13.72
N ASP A 205 31.86 5.11 -14.74
CA ASP A 205 32.27 5.37 -16.12
C ASP A 205 31.05 5.66 -17.00
N ARG A 206 30.50 6.85 -16.77
CA ARG A 206 29.71 7.54 -17.79
C ARG A 206 30.53 8.66 -18.44
N GLN A 207 31.81 8.46 -18.63
CA GLN A 207 32.64 9.31 -19.46
C GLN A 207 33.30 8.40 -20.49
N ASP A 208 32.91 8.62 -21.74
CA ASP A 208 33.40 8.13 -23.01
C ASP A 208 32.44 7.24 -23.82
N ARG A 209 31.29 7.82 -24.15
CA ARG A 209 30.65 7.47 -25.38
C ARG A 209 31.15 8.47 -26.43
N PRO A 210 31.95 8.06 -27.42
CA PRO A 210 32.28 8.93 -28.54
C PRO A 210 30.97 9.28 -29.26
N LEU A 211 30.77 10.58 -29.51
CA LEU A 211 29.71 11.09 -30.37
C LEU A 211 29.92 10.48 -31.75
N GLN A 212 29.04 9.56 -32.16
CA GLN A 212 28.94 9.15 -33.54
C GLN A 212 28.52 10.37 -34.35
N GLU A 213 29.47 10.90 -35.12
CA GLU A 213 29.23 11.88 -36.17
C GLU A 213 28.18 11.32 -37.13
N ARG A 214 27.05 12.00 -37.21
CA ARG A 214 26.08 11.76 -38.25
C ARG A 214 26.72 12.26 -39.54
N GLY A 215 27.25 11.32 -40.35
CA GLY A 215 27.67 11.58 -41.68
C GLY A 215 26.49 12.09 -42.52
N ASN A 216 26.59 13.34 -42.94
CA ASN A 216 25.81 13.89 -44.03
C ASN A 216 26.24 13.17 -45.29
N GLY A 217 25.39 12.30 -45.82
CA GLY A 217 25.48 11.80 -47.20
C GLY A 217 24.47 12.57 -48.04
N HIS A 218 24.96 13.58 -48.72
CA HIS A 218 24.37 14.05 -49.98
C HIS A 218 24.81 13.09 -51.09
N ASP A 219 23.86 12.45 -51.75
CA ASP A 219 23.67 12.39 -53.21
C ASP A 219 22.32 11.70 -53.49
#